data_ad5e123d01344e8fa18bbade95cf8612
#
_entry.id   ad5e123d01344e8fa18bbade95cf8612
#
_cell.length_a   1.000
_cell.length_b   1.000
_cell.length_c   1.000
_cell.angle_alpha   90.00
_cell.angle_beta   90.00
_cell.angle_gamma   90.00
#
_symmetry.space_group_name_H-M   'P 1'
#
loop_
_entity.id
_entity.type
_entity.pdbx_description
1 polymer ?
#
loop_
_entity_poly.entity_id
_entity_poly.type
_entity_poly.pdbx_seq_one_letter_code
_entity_poly.pdbx_strand_id
1 'polypeptide(L)'
;MSGPSVVSAPGDSLPKALAAWTLDLLQAVLIRDPLLPPFSMRRLVGQSKWELNGDDFKKHGCHFVEKLVQDAGLESASRVLDLGCGCGRLAVPLTRTIGPSGRYVGLESIEPLVRWCRRSITSRFPHFQFIRADVQNAVYNRRGKLQAETFRFPFEAGEFDLVAALSIFTHLLPRAAENYAAESARVLKRGGRLFATFYLIEEQTRSVHSSLDFAHELQPGVLTIDPALPERAVGHRTDWLLQVFQRHGLGLVPPVRGGGWTGRQPAYSWWQDVLILEKQR
;
A
#
# COMPACT_ATOMS: atom_id res chain seq x y z
N MET A 1 24.88 -15.16 -12.82
CA MET A 1 23.71 -15.40 -11.98
C MET A 1 23.93 -14.68 -10.66
N SER A 2 23.39 -13.47 -10.49
CA SER A 2 23.43 -12.78 -9.20
C SER A 2 22.50 -13.53 -8.25
N GLY A 3 23.02 -14.03 -7.12
CA GLY A 3 22.27 -14.72 -6.10
C GLY A 3 21.10 -13.88 -5.58
N PRO A 4 20.09 -14.51 -4.97
CA PRO A 4 18.93 -13.80 -4.44
C PRO A 4 19.41 -12.79 -3.39
N SER A 5 19.14 -11.51 -3.59
CA SER A 5 19.36 -10.47 -2.58
C SER A 5 18.45 -10.78 -1.40
N VAL A 6 19.06 -11.13 -0.26
CA VAL A 6 18.33 -11.38 0.99
C VAL A 6 17.66 -10.09 1.43
N VAL A 7 16.35 -10.07 1.38
CA VAL A 7 15.53 -8.97 1.89
C VAL A 7 14.93 -9.43 3.21
N SER A 8 15.26 -8.75 4.31
CA SER A 8 14.70 -9.04 5.64
C SER A 8 13.62 -8.01 6.01
N ALA A 9 12.56 -8.48 6.62
CA ALA A 9 11.51 -7.59 7.12
C ALA A 9 12.03 -6.76 8.32
N PRO A 10 11.55 -5.53 8.50
CA PRO A 10 11.92 -4.70 9.64
C PRO A 10 11.65 -5.44 10.97
N GLY A 11 12.68 -5.55 11.82
CA GLY A 11 12.58 -6.25 13.10
C GLY A 11 12.80 -7.78 13.05
N ASP A 12 13.17 -8.33 11.89
CA ASP A 12 13.53 -9.75 11.81
C ASP A 12 14.83 -10.04 12.56
N SER A 13 14.80 -11.08 13.41
CA SER A 13 16.00 -11.68 13.95
C SER A 13 16.73 -12.50 12.86
N LEU A 14 18.04 -12.72 13.03
CA LEU A 14 18.84 -13.52 12.10
C LEU A 14 18.21 -14.92 11.82
N PRO A 15 17.72 -15.68 12.81
CA PRO A 15 17.05 -16.94 12.55
C PRO A 15 15.81 -16.82 11.65
N LYS A 16 15.00 -15.76 11.84
CA LYS A 16 13.82 -15.52 11.00
C LYS A 16 14.20 -15.18 9.55
N ALA A 17 15.25 -14.39 9.37
CA ALA A 17 15.76 -14.06 8.04
C ALA A 17 16.29 -15.30 7.31
N LEU A 18 17.05 -16.18 8.00
CA LEU A 18 17.52 -17.44 7.45
C LEU A 18 16.38 -18.39 7.10
N ALA A 19 15.36 -18.51 7.95
CA ALA A 19 14.19 -19.34 7.67
C ALA A 19 13.40 -18.82 6.45
N ALA A 20 13.26 -17.49 6.30
CA ALA A 20 12.63 -16.90 5.12
C ALA A 20 13.41 -17.21 3.84
N TRP A 21 14.74 -17.13 3.90
CA TRP A 21 15.62 -17.48 2.77
C TRP A 21 15.50 -18.96 2.39
N THR A 22 15.45 -19.87 3.38
CA THR A 22 15.22 -21.30 3.13
C THR A 22 13.90 -21.53 2.40
N LEU A 23 12.83 -20.83 2.80
CA LEU A 23 11.54 -20.89 2.11
C LEU A 23 11.62 -20.33 0.69
N ASP A 24 12.41 -19.28 0.44
CA ASP A 24 12.62 -18.76 -0.92
C ASP A 24 13.26 -19.81 -1.83
N LEU A 25 14.27 -20.56 -1.34
CA LEU A 25 14.90 -21.65 -2.08
C LEU A 25 13.93 -22.79 -2.36
N LEU A 26 13.18 -23.22 -1.35
CA LEU A 26 12.17 -24.27 -1.51
C LEU A 26 11.08 -23.84 -2.49
N GLN A 27 10.59 -22.60 -2.39
CA GLN A 27 9.62 -22.06 -3.31
C GLN A 27 10.14 -22.08 -4.76
N ALA A 28 11.38 -21.66 -4.98
CA ALA A 28 11.98 -21.62 -6.31
C ALA A 28 12.06 -23.01 -6.98
N VAL A 29 12.21 -24.07 -6.17
CA VAL A 29 12.27 -25.45 -6.66
C VAL A 29 10.88 -26.08 -6.83
N LEU A 30 9.99 -25.87 -5.85
CA LEU A 30 8.73 -26.60 -5.75
C LEU A 30 7.56 -25.87 -6.41
N ILE A 31 7.58 -24.53 -6.43
CA ILE A 31 6.47 -23.72 -6.92
C ILE A 31 6.85 -23.07 -8.28
N ARG A 32 6.23 -23.52 -9.36
CA ARG A 32 6.48 -22.99 -10.71
C ARG A 32 5.50 -21.88 -11.09
N ASP A 33 5.33 -20.90 -10.19
CA ASP A 33 4.50 -19.71 -10.43
C ASP A 33 5.39 -18.49 -10.64
N PRO A 34 5.58 -18.01 -11.89
CA PRO A 34 6.48 -16.90 -12.18
C PRO A 34 5.98 -15.54 -11.65
N LEU A 35 4.72 -15.46 -11.23
CA LEU A 35 4.11 -14.27 -10.65
C LEU A 35 4.00 -14.34 -9.12
N LEU A 36 4.48 -15.41 -8.50
CA LEU A 36 4.54 -15.51 -7.04
C LEU A 36 5.87 -14.94 -6.52
N PRO A 37 5.86 -13.81 -5.80
CA PRO A 37 7.09 -13.25 -5.22
C PRO A 37 7.71 -14.19 -4.21
N PRO A 38 9.04 -14.16 -4.01
CA PRO A 38 9.72 -14.86 -2.92
C PRO A 38 9.05 -14.61 -1.57
N PHE A 39 9.06 -15.58 -0.70
CA PHE A 39 8.45 -15.50 0.63
C PHE A 39 9.01 -14.32 1.44
N SER A 40 10.33 -14.11 1.40
CA SER A 40 10.99 -12.98 2.08
C SER A 40 10.43 -11.62 1.63
N MET A 41 10.12 -11.45 0.35
CA MET A 41 9.50 -10.23 -0.19
C MET A 41 8.03 -10.09 0.22
N ARG A 42 7.28 -11.20 0.23
CA ARG A 42 5.87 -11.18 0.66
C ARG A 42 5.72 -10.77 2.12
N ARG A 43 6.68 -11.14 2.97
CA ARG A 43 6.74 -10.71 4.38
C ARG A 43 6.88 -9.20 4.54
N LEU A 44 7.64 -8.52 3.68
CA LEU A 44 7.78 -7.07 3.71
C LEU A 44 6.45 -6.33 3.48
N VAL A 45 5.55 -6.94 2.74
CA VAL A 45 4.23 -6.37 2.43
C VAL A 45 3.12 -6.92 3.33
N GLY A 46 3.47 -7.42 4.50
CA GLY A 46 2.53 -7.79 5.56
C GLY A 46 1.99 -9.22 5.51
N GLN A 47 2.62 -10.16 4.77
CA GLN A 47 2.27 -11.56 4.92
C GLN A 47 2.74 -12.09 6.26
N SER A 48 1.80 -12.51 7.11
CA SER A 48 2.09 -13.07 8.43
C SER A 48 2.25 -14.60 8.42
N LYS A 49 1.54 -15.29 7.54
CA LYS A 49 1.55 -16.75 7.44
C LYS A 49 2.81 -17.28 6.77
N TRP A 50 3.40 -18.30 7.36
CA TRP A 50 4.57 -19.03 6.86
C TRP A 50 4.09 -20.12 5.87
N GLU A 51 3.92 -19.75 4.61
CA GLU A 51 3.43 -20.63 3.54
C GLU A 51 4.23 -20.43 2.24
N LEU A 52 4.47 -21.54 1.52
CA LEU A 52 5.21 -21.53 0.27
C LEU A 52 4.36 -21.06 -0.92
N ASN A 53 3.12 -21.53 -1.02
CA ASN A 53 2.23 -21.33 -2.17
C ASN A 53 1.65 -19.92 -2.31
N GLY A 54 1.77 -19.09 -1.26
CA GLY A 54 1.33 -17.69 -1.28
C GLY A 54 -0.17 -17.50 -1.37
N ASP A 55 -0.97 -18.44 -0.90
CA ASP A 55 -2.44 -18.38 -1.00
C ASP A 55 -3.00 -17.18 -0.27
N ASP A 56 -2.46 -16.85 0.92
CA ASP A 56 -2.87 -15.68 1.69
C ASP A 56 -2.55 -14.37 0.91
N PHE A 57 -1.35 -14.29 0.32
CA PHE A 57 -0.94 -13.15 -0.51
C PHE A 57 -1.85 -12.97 -1.74
N LYS A 58 -2.14 -14.06 -2.46
CA LYS A 58 -3.01 -14.07 -3.64
C LYS A 58 -4.45 -13.70 -3.27
N LYS A 59 -4.98 -14.30 -2.20
CA LYS A 59 -6.33 -14.03 -1.70
C LYS A 59 -6.53 -12.56 -1.36
N HIS A 60 -5.60 -11.96 -0.63
CA HIS A 60 -5.66 -10.54 -0.29
C HIS A 60 -5.59 -9.64 -1.53
N GLY A 61 -4.70 -9.95 -2.47
CA GLY A 61 -4.59 -9.20 -3.72
C GLY A 61 -5.89 -9.26 -4.54
N CYS A 62 -6.46 -10.46 -4.74
CA CYS A 62 -7.73 -10.64 -5.45
C CYS A 62 -8.88 -9.90 -4.77
N HIS A 63 -8.96 -9.99 -3.45
CA HIS A 63 -10.00 -9.28 -2.68
C HIS A 63 -9.94 -7.75 -2.90
N PHE A 64 -8.74 -7.14 -2.90
CA PHE A 64 -8.62 -5.72 -3.19
C PHE A 64 -9.05 -5.38 -4.62
N VAL A 65 -8.67 -6.20 -5.60
CA VAL A 65 -9.09 -5.97 -7.00
C VAL A 65 -10.61 -6.02 -7.13
N GLU A 66 -11.27 -6.97 -6.48
CA GLU A 66 -12.74 -7.03 -6.42
C GLU A 66 -13.34 -5.73 -5.89
N LYS A 67 -12.76 -5.16 -4.81
CA LYS A 67 -13.23 -3.90 -4.22
C LYS A 67 -12.94 -2.69 -5.09
N LEU A 68 -11.80 -2.68 -5.79
CA LEU A 68 -11.50 -1.63 -6.77
C LEU A 68 -12.50 -1.64 -7.93
N VAL A 69 -12.92 -2.81 -8.40
CA VAL A 69 -13.94 -2.93 -9.45
C VAL A 69 -15.32 -2.51 -8.92
N GLN A 70 -15.74 -3.05 -7.77
CA GLN A 70 -17.07 -2.84 -7.22
C GLN A 70 -17.32 -1.40 -6.76
N ASP A 71 -16.32 -0.81 -6.08
CA ASP A 71 -16.54 0.41 -5.31
C ASP A 71 -15.71 1.61 -5.79
N ALA A 72 -14.59 1.37 -6.49
CA ALA A 72 -13.71 2.43 -6.97
C ALA A 72 -13.75 2.66 -8.49
N GLY A 73 -14.61 1.93 -9.22
CA GLY A 73 -14.82 2.15 -10.65
C GLY A 73 -13.65 1.71 -11.53
N LEU A 74 -12.88 0.68 -11.09
CA LEU A 74 -11.82 0.11 -11.90
C LEU A 74 -12.39 -0.62 -13.12
N GLU A 75 -11.88 -0.26 -14.30
CA GLU A 75 -12.22 -0.87 -15.58
C GLU A 75 -10.98 -1.39 -16.30
N SER A 76 -11.18 -2.18 -17.35
CA SER A 76 -10.08 -2.77 -18.13
C SER A 76 -9.18 -1.73 -18.82
N ALA A 77 -9.71 -0.57 -19.16
CA ALA A 77 -8.96 0.53 -19.77
C ALA A 77 -8.41 1.55 -18.75
N SER A 78 -8.62 1.33 -17.46
CA SER A 78 -8.19 2.27 -16.40
C SER A 78 -6.68 2.43 -16.36
N ARG A 79 -6.25 3.68 -16.09
CA ARG A 79 -4.88 4.03 -15.76
C ARG A 79 -4.75 4.10 -14.25
N VAL A 80 -4.00 3.16 -13.68
CA VAL A 80 -3.88 2.94 -12.23
C VAL A 80 -2.48 3.30 -11.75
N LEU A 81 -2.40 4.11 -10.69
CA LEU A 81 -1.19 4.34 -9.90
C LEU A 81 -1.32 3.60 -8.57
N ASP A 82 -0.34 2.77 -8.23
CA ASP A 82 -0.26 2.04 -6.95
C ASP A 82 0.93 2.59 -6.13
N LEU A 83 0.62 3.31 -5.07
CA LEU A 83 1.60 3.89 -4.15
C LEU A 83 2.05 2.83 -3.15
N GLY A 84 3.36 2.55 -3.12
CA GLY A 84 3.92 1.48 -2.31
C GLY A 84 3.47 0.10 -2.80
N CYS A 85 3.63 -0.17 -4.08
CA CYS A 85 3.14 -1.40 -4.71
C CYS A 85 3.78 -2.69 -4.16
N GLY A 86 4.83 -2.57 -3.36
CA GLY A 86 5.53 -3.70 -2.77
C GLY A 86 6.06 -4.67 -3.82
N CYS A 87 5.89 -5.95 -3.56
CA CYS A 87 6.21 -7.02 -4.52
C CYS A 87 5.01 -7.38 -5.43
N GLY A 88 4.11 -6.43 -5.70
CA GLY A 88 3.03 -6.60 -6.66
C GLY A 88 1.79 -7.33 -6.13
N ARG A 89 1.48 -7.23 -4.82
CA ARG A 89 0.28 -7.87 -4.25
C ARG A 89 -1.00 -7.45 -4.98
N LEU A 90 -1.11 -6.17 -5.36
CA LEU A 90 -2.21 -5.66 -6.16
C LEU A 90 -1.96 -5.86 -7.67
N ALA A 91 -0.73 -5.65 -8.12
CA ALA A 91 -0.36 -5.74 -9.54
C ALA A 91 -0.65 -7.11 -10.15
N VAL A 92 -0.29 -8.21 -9.45
CA VAL A 92 -0.44 -9.57 -9.99
C VAL A 92 -1.89 -9.89 -10.35
N PRO A 93 -2.90 -9.77 -9.45
CA PRO A 93 -4.28 -10.02 -9.84
C PRO A 93 -4.81 -9.01 -10.86
N LEU A 94 -4.35 -7.74 -10.83
CA LEU A 94 -4.74 -6.72 -11.82
C LEU A 94 -4.33 -7.07 -13.25
N THR A 95 -3.33 -7.94 -13.47
CA THR A 95 -2.97 -8.41 -14.82
C THR A 95 -4.11 -9.15 -15.55
N ARG A 96 -5.12 -9.60 -14.80
CA ARG A 96 -6.33 -10.25 -15.34
C ARG A 96 -7.48 -9.27 -15.57
N THR A 97 -7.37 -8.05 -15.04
CA THR A 97 -8.44 -7.03 -15.07
C THR A 97 -8.09 -5.90 -16.02
N ILE A 98 -6.85 -5.37 -15.93
CA ILE A 98 -6.37 -4.28 -16.78
C ILE A 98 -5.89 -4.88 -18.10
N GLY A 99 -6.58 -4.51 -19.18
CA GLY A 99 -6.22 -4.91 -20.54
C GLY A 99 -5.11 -4.05 -21.16
N PRO A 100 -4.69 -4.37 -22.40
CA PRO A 100 -3.62 -3.63 -23.09
C PRO A 100 -3.90 -2.14 -23.35
N SER A 101 -5.17 -1.72 -23.35
CA SER A 101 -5.57 -0.32 -23.46
C SER A 101 -5.47 0.45 -22.14
N GLY A 102 -5.42 -0.26 -21.02
CA GLY A 102 -5.19 0.32 -19.69
C GLY A 102 -3.69 0.41 -19.37
N ARG A 103 -3.38 0.97 -18.20
CA ARG A 103 -2.00 1.09 -17.72
C ARG A 103 -1.95 0.95 -16.21
N TYR A 104 -0.98 0.21 -15.71
CA TYR A 104 -0.65 0.16 -14.31
C TYR A 104 0.76 0.71 -14.06
N VAL A 105 0.90 1.56 -13.05
CA VAL A 105 2.21 2.03 -12.59
C VAL A 105 2.31 1.83 -11.07
N GLY A 106 3.30 1.06 -10.64
CA GLY A 106 3.65 0.90 -9.22
C GLY A 106 4.82 1.80 -8.84
N LEU A 107 4.64 2.63 -7.80
CA LEU A 107 5.73 3.32 -7.12
C LEU A 107 6.16 2.52 -5.89
N GLU A 108 7.48 2.31 -5.70
CA GLU A 108 8.01 1.56 -4.55
C GLU A 108 9.39 2.09 -4.16
N SER A 109 9.67 2.17 -2.86
CA SER A 109 10.96 2.68 -2.35
C SER A 109 12.04 1.60 -2.26
N ILE A 110 11.65 0.33 -2.12
CA ILE A 110 12.56 -0.81 -1.89
C ILE A 110 13.00 -1.39 -3.24
N GLU A 111 14.21 -1.07 -3.65
CA GLU A 111 14.77 -1.48 -4.96
C GLU A 111 14.66 -2.98 -5.30
N PRO A 112 14.94 -3.93 -4.40
CA PRO A 112 14.74 -5.35 -4.68
C PRO A 112 13.31 -5.72 -5.11
N LEU A 113 12.28 -5.08 -4.53
CA LEU A 113 10.88 -5.31 -4.88
C LEU A 113 10.57 -4.78 -6.28
N VAL A 114 11.02 -3.56 -6.59
CA VAL A 114 10.89 -2.97 -7.93
C VAL A 114 11.54 -3.85 -9.00
N ARG A 115 12.76 -4.32 -8.73
CA ARG A 115 13.51 -5.19 -9.66
C ARG A 115 12.78 -6.50 -9.91
N TRP A 116 12.22 -7.10 -8.85
CA TRP A 116 11.42 -8.32 -8.99
C TRP A 116 10.18 -8.06 -9.85
N CYS A 117 9.43 -7.01 -9.56
CA CYS A 117 8.23 -6.66 -10.31
C CYS A 117 8.53 -6.42 -11.82
N ARG A 118 9.61 -5.67 -12.11
CA ARG A 118 10.04 -5.44 -13.50
C ARG A 118 10.36 -6.75 -14.21
N ARG A 119 11.14 -7.62 -13.56
CA ARG A 119 11.55 -8.91 -14.15
C ARG A 119 10.41 -9.90 -14.30
N SER A 120 9.49 -9.95 -13.34
CA SER A 120 8.44 -10.96 -13.30
C SER A 120 7.12 -10.51 -13.94
N ILE A 121 6.74 -9.24 -13.73
CA ILE A 121 5.45 -8.72 -14.19
C ILE A 121 5.60 -7.94 -15.50
N THR A 122 6.45 -6.89 -15.54
CA THR A 122 6.59 -6.07 -16.77
C THR A 122 7.04 -6.89 -17.98
N SER A 123 7.92 -7.87 -17.80
CA SER A 123 8.38 -8.74 -18.88
C SER A 123 7.25 -9.53 -19.57
N ARG A 124 6.13 -9.75 -18.89
CA ARG A 124 4.96 -10.48 -19.38
C ARG A 124 3.80 -9.55 -19.73
N PHE A 125 3.71 -8.42 -19.05
CA PHE A 125 2.66 -7.41 -19.17
C PHE A 125 3.31 -6.03 -19.33
N PRO A 126 3.71 -5.61 -20.55
CA PRO A 126 4.47 -4.38 -20.77
C PRO A 126 3.75 -3.09 -20.33
N HIS A 127 2.42 -3.12 -20.26
CA HIS A 127 1.59 -2.01 -19.76
C HIS A 127 1.56 -1.92 -18.21
N PHE A 128 2.24 -2.85 -17.52
CA PHE A 128 2.53 -2.79 -16.07
C PHE A 128 3.96 -2.30 -15.87
N GLN A 129 4.13 -1.11 -15.33
CA GLN A 129 5.43 -0.48 -15.10
C GLN A 129 5.68 -0.29 -13.61
N PHE A 130 6.95 -0.33 -13.20
CA PHE A 130 7.34 -0.14 -11.80
C PHE A 130 8.49 0.86 -11.72
N ILE A 131 8.34 1.87 -10.87
CA ILE A 131 9.27 2.98 -10.71
C ILE A 131 9.77 2.98 -9.27
N ARG A 132 11.10 3.07 -9.10
CA ARG A 132 11.68 3.29 -7.80
C ARG A 132 11.49 4.75 -7.39
N ALA A 133 10.81 4.97 -6.28
CA ALA A 133 10.74 6.25 -5.58
C ALA A 133 11.57 6.14 -4.31
N ASP A 134 12.81 6.64 -4.32
CA ASP A 134 13.77 6.50 -3.21
C ASP A 134 13.40 7.40 -2.01
N VAL A 135 12.13 7.31 -1.58
CA VAL A 135 11.55 8.09 -0.48
C VAL A 135 12.06 7.52 0.84
N GLN A 136 12.54 8.41 1.69
CA GLN A 136 12.99 8.07 3.03
C GLN A 136 11.80 7.72 3.92
N ASN A 137 11.93 6.61 4.66
CA ASN A 137 11.01 6.19 5.71
C ASN A 137 11.81 5.43 6.79
N ALA A 138 11.62 5.77 8.04
CA ALA A 138 12.43 5.22 9.14
C ALA A 138 12.24 3.70 9.34
N VAL A 139 11.16 3.12 8.85
CA VAL A 139 10.88 1.68 8.93
C VAL A 139 11.39 0.93 7.69
N TYR A 140 11.06 1.41 6.50
CA TYR A 140 11.22 0.66 5.25
C TYR A 140 12.43 1.07 4.40
N ASN A 141 12.80 2.37 4.42
CA ASN A 141 13.89 2.92 3.60
C ASN A 141 14.64 4.04 4.33
N ARG A 142 15.38 3.69 5.38
CA ARG A 142 16.09 4.65 6.25
C ARG A 142 17.11 5.52 5.52
N ARG A 143 17.64 5.07 4.39
CA ARG A 143 18.65 5.75 3.58
C ARG A 143 18.07 6.40 2.33
N GLY A 144 16.75 6.50 2.23
CA GLY A 144 16.08 7.17 1.12
C GLY A 144 16.53 8.62 0.99
N LYS A 145 16.62 9.11 -0.23
CA LYS A 145 17.14 10.44 -0.55
C LYS A 145 16.04 11.50 -0.69
N LEU A 146 14.80 11.07 -0.93
CA LEU A 146 13.65 11.95 -1.14
C LEU A 146 12.84 12.05 0.16
N GLN A 147 12.44 13.26 0.52
CA GLN A 147 11.61 13.49 1.70
C GLN A 147 10.14 13.31 1.33
N ALA A 148 9.41 12.52 2.11
CA ALA A 148 8.00 12.22 1.84
C ALA A 148 7.12 13.48 1.84
N GLU A 149 7.48 14.48 2.65
CA GLU A 149 6.77 15.75 2.79
C GLU A 149 6.82 16.64 1.53
N THR A 150 7.81 16.42 0.66
CA THR A 150 8.04 17.23 -0.54
C THR A 150 8.17 16.39 -1.81
N PHE A 151 7.99 15.08 -1.69
CA PHE A 151 8.09 14.18 -2.83
C PHE A 151 6.98 14.46 -3.84
N ARG A 152 7.38 14.94 -5.02
CA ARG A 152 6.48 15.09 -6.15
C ARG A 152 6.41 13.80 -6.95
N PHE A 153 5.21 13.27 -7.16
CA PHE A 153 5.03 12.08 -7.99
C PHE A 153 5.45 12.38 -9.43
N PRO A 154 6.26 11.49 -10.07
CA PRO A 154 6.84 11.75 -11.40
C PRO A 154 5.82 11.54 -12.53
N PHE A 155 4.66 12.17 -12.40
CA PHE A 155 3.53 12.05 -13.32
C PHE A 155 2.89 13.41 -13.57
N GLU A 156 2.20 13.54 -14.71
CA GLU A 156 1.46 14.73 -15.06
C GLU A 156 0.16 14.84 -14.24
N ALA A 157 -0.38 16.06 -14.19
CA ALA A 157 -1.69 16.29 -13.57
C ALA A 157 -2.78 15.61 -14.41
N GLY A 158 -3.71 14.93 -13.72
CA GLY A 158 -4.83 14.25 -14.39
C GLY A 158 -4.43 13.03 -15.22
N GLU A 159 -3.33 12.37 -14.86
CA GLU A 159 -2.84 11.21 -15.62
C GLU A 159 -3.60 9.91 -15.31
N PHE A 160 -4.17 9.75 -14.11
CA PHE A 160 -4.72 8.48 -13.64
C PHE A 160 -6.22 8.54 -13.39
N ASP A 161 -6.90 7.43 -13.65
CA ASP A 161 -8.31 7.19 -13.31
C ASP A 161 -8.45 6.75 -11.85
N LEU A 162 -7.45 6.00 -11.35
CA LEU A 162 -7.43 5.43 -10.01
C LEU A 162 -6.03 5.55 -9.39
N VAL A 163 -5.97 5.97 -8.14
CA VAL A 163 -4.80 5.86 -7.26
C VAL A 163 -5.12 4.88 -6.16
N ALA A 164 -4.28 3.86 -5.96
CA ALA A 164 -4.34 2.94 -4.83
C ALA A 164 -3.22 3.26 -3.84
N ALA A 165 -3.51 3.27 -2.54
CA ALA A 165 -2.55 3.50 -1.47
C ALA A 165 -2.79 2.54 -0.30
N LEU A 166 -2.40 1.28 -0.49
CA LEU A 166 -2.61 0.23 0.52
C LEU A 166 -1.49 0.23 1.55
N SER A 167 -1.84 0.51 2.80
CA SER A 167 -0.90 0.62 3.94
C SER A 167 0.18 1.69 3.75
N ILE A 168 -0.15 2.78 3.05
CA ILE A 168 0.76 3.91 2.86
C ILE A 168 0.51 4.99 3.92
N PHE A 169 -0.71 5.49 4.03
CA PHE A 169 -1.06 6.54 4.99
C PHE A 169 -0.85 6.09 6.45
N THR A 170 -0.89 4.80 6.72
CA THR A 170 -0.57 4.21 8.03
C THR A 170 0.91 4.31 8.44
N HIS A 171 1.77 4.85 7.57
CA HIS A 171 3.20 5.04 7.78
C HIS A 171 3.69 6.44 7.40
N LEU A 172 2.75 7.37 7.11
CA LEU A 172 3.08 8.75 6.76
C LEU A 172 2.84 9.68 7.96
N LEU A 173 3.87 10.45 8.29
CA LEU A 173 3.76 11.56 9.25
C LEU A 173 2.85 12.67 8.69
N PRO A 174 2.32 13.57 9.54
CA PRO A 174 1.27 14.51 9.13
C PRO A 174 1.55 15.30 7.84
N ARG A 175 2.74 15.90 7.73
CA ARG A 175 3.13 16.67 6.54
C ARG A 175 3.26 15.79 5.30
N ALA A 176 3.78 14.57 5.47
CA ALA A 176 3.88 13.59 4.39
C ALA A 176 2.49 13.11 3.95
N ALA A 177 1.57 12.87 4.89
CA ALA A 177 0.19 12.50 4.56
C ALA A 177 -0.52 13.61 3.77
N GLU A 178 -0.33 14.87 4.16
CA GLU A 178 -0.86 16.03 3.44
C GLU A 178 -0.28 16.15 2.02
N ASN A 179 1.04 15.99 1.87
CA ASN A 179 1.69 15.99 0.55
C ASN A 179 1.18 14.85 -0.34
N TYR A 180 1.03 13.63 0.20
CA TYR A 180 0.51 12.50 -0.57
C TYR A 180 -0.96 12.67 -0.93
N ALA A 181 -1.76 13.33 -0.10
CA ALA A 181 -3.13 13.71 -0.45
C ALA A 181 -3.15 14.71 -1.61
N ALA A 182 -2.32 15.77 -1.54
CA ALA A 182 -2.18 16.78 -2.60
C ALA A 182 -1.71 16.17 -3.92
N GLU A 183 -0.67 15.35 -3.90
CA GLU A 183 -0.12 14.72 -5.08
C GLU A 183 -1.08 13.68 -5.69
N SER A 184 -1.79 12.90 -4.84
CA SER A 184 -2.84 12.00 -5.32
C SER A 184 -3.95 12.77 -6.04
N ALA A 185 -4.40 13.88 -5.46
CA ALA A 185 -5.38 14.76 -6.09
C ALA A 185 -4.85 15.35 -7.41
N ARG A 186 -3.58 15.75 -7.45
CA ARG A 186 -2.97 16.33 -8.65
C ARG A 186 -2.94 15.34 -9.82
N VAL A 187 -2.49 14.10 -9.56
CA VAL A 187 -2.32 13.11 -10.62
C VAL A 187 -3.62 12.42 -11.04
N LEU A 188 -4.66 12.47 -10.21
CA LEU A 188 -6.00 11.97 -10.58
C LEU A 188 -6.67 12.86 -11.62
N LYS A 189 -7.38 12.26 -12.56
CA LYS A 189 -8.35 12.93 -13.42
C LYS A 189 -9.52 13.46 -12.59
N ARG A 190 -10.28 14.40 -13.12
CA ARG A 190 -11.59 14.78 -12.57
C ARG A 190 -12.51 13.55 -12.55
N GLY A 191 -13.17 13.29 -11.43
CA GLY A 191 -13.96 12.09 -11.19
C GLY A 191 -13.14 10.82 -10.96
N GLY A 192 -11.79 10.90 -11.04
CA GLY A 192 -10.90 9.81 -10.67
C GLY A 192 -10.89 9.59 -9.16
N ARG A 193 -10.55 8.38 -8.71
CA ARG A 193 -10.68 7.97 -7.32
C ARG A 193 -9.36 7.59 -6.67
N LEU A 194 -9.23 7.95 -5.39
CA LEU A 194 -8.21 7.43 -4.48
C LEU A 194 -8.85 6.35 -3.61
N PHE A 195 -8.31 5.14 -3.67
CA PHE A 195 -8.63 4.03 -2.75
C PHE A 195 -7.47 3.87 -1.78
N ALA A 196 -7.67 4.19 -0.50
CA ALA A 196 -6.59 4.18 0.46
C ALA A 196 -7.00 3.54 1.79
N THR A 197 -6.00 2.96 2.49
CA THR A 197 -6.21 2.32 3.78
C THR A 197 -5.57 3.09 4.92
N PHE A 198 -6.23 3.06 6.10
CA PHE A 198 -5.91 3.87 7.27
C PHE A 198 -6.09 3.11 8.58
N TYR A 199 -5.59 3.71 9.66
CA TYR A 199 -6.10 3.50 11.02
C TYR A 199 -6.88 4.75 11.41
N LEU A 200 -8.22 4.67 11.34
CA LEU A 200 -9.11 5.78 11.62
C LEU A 200 -9.45 5.80 13.13
N ILE A 201 -9.04 6.89 13.78
CA ILE A 201 -9.27 7.09 15.21
C ILE A 201 -10.57 7.87 15.41
N GLU A 202 -11.52 7.26 16.08
CA GLU A 202 -12.76 7.87 16.54
C GLU A 202 -12.81 7.79 18.07
N GLU A 203 -13.66 8.58 18.70
CA GLU A 203 -13.83 8.56 20.16
C GLU A 203 -14.21 7.15 20.67
N GLN A 204 -15.04 6.45 19.91
CA GLN A 204 -15.47 5.09 20.20
C GLN A 204 -14.38 4.04 19.99
N THR A 205 -13.35 4.29 19.17
CA THR A 205 -12.24 3.34 18.95
C THR A 205 -11.24 3.32 20.11
N ARG A 206 -11.18 4.39 20.92
CA ARG A 206 -10.34 4.46 22.11
C ARG A 206 -10.77 3.52 23.25
N SER A 207 -12.02 3.08 23.24
CA SER A 207 -12.60 2.18 24.28
C SER A 207 -12.55 0.71 23.91
N VAL A 208 -12.15 0.35 22.70
CA VAL A 208 -12.12 -1.04 22.23
C VAL A 208 -10.71 -1.60 22.43
N HIS A 209 -10.60 -2.86 22.88
CA HIS A 209 -9.33 -3.59 22.96
C HIS A 209 -8.75 -3.82 21.57
N SER A 210 -8.12 -2.79 21.02
CA SER A 210 -7.34 -2.88 19.78
C SER A 210 -5.99 -3.54 20.06
N SER A 211 -5.49 -4.33 19.12
CA SER A 211 -4.12 -4.83 19.17
C SER A 211 -3.08 -3.73 18.91
N LEU A 212 -3.52 -2.53 18.51
CA LEU A 212 -2.71 -1.33 18.30
C LEU A 212 -3.18 -0.23 19.26
N ASP A 213 -2.28 0.23 20.12
CA ASP A 213 -2.55 1.32 21.06
C ASP A 213 -1.99 2.63 20.51
N PHE A 214 -2.86 3.48 19.96
CA PHE A 214 -2.52 4.81 19.48
C PHE A 214 -2.58 5.84 20.61
N ALA A 215 -1.72 5.66 21.62
CA ALA A 215 -1.72 6.48 22.83
C ALA A 215 -0.95 7.81 22.68
N HIS A 216 -0.07 7.95 21.68
CA HIS A 216 0.83 9.09 21.54
C HIS A 216 0.39 10.03 20.43
N GLU A 217 0.01 11.24 20.80
CA GLU A 217 -0.37 12.28 19.84
C GLU A 217 0.88 12.97 19.27
N LEU A 218 1.03 12.96 17.94
CA LEU A 218 2.09 13.64 17.21
C LEU A 218 1.73 15.11 16.96
N GLN A 219 0.47 15.34 16.67
CA GLN A 219 -0.19 16.65 16.54
C GLN A 219 -1.70 16.46 16.68
N PRO A 220 -2.52 17.51 16.89
CA PRO A 220 -3.96 17.38 16.95
C PRO A 220 -4.53 16.58 15.75
N GLY A 221 -5.13 15.43 16.08
CA GLY A 221 -5.74 14.54 15.08
C GLY A 221 -4.84 13.48 14.45
N VAL A 222 -3.56 13.38 14.83
CA VAL A 222 -2.64 12.35 14.33
C VAL A 222 -1.88 11.69 15.47
N LEU A 223 -1.97 10.37 15.57
CA LEU A 223 -1.47 9.57 16.66
C LEU A 223 -0.51 8.48 16.18
N THR A 224 0.34 8.00 17.08
CA THR A 224 1.22 6.83 16.80
C THR A 224 1.19 5.85 17.97
N ILE A 225 1.57 4.59 17.68
CA ILE A 225 1.78 3.55 18.70
C ILE A 225 3.17 3.63 19.32
N ASP A 226 4.13 4.30 18.69
CA ASP A 226 5.53 4.33 19.10
C ASP A 226 6.14 5.71 18.83
N PRO A 227 6.31 6.56 19.87
CA PRO A 227 6.85 7.90 19.69
C PRO A 227 8.34 7.91 19.31
N ALA A 228 9.09 6.82 19.57
CA ALA A 228 10.49 6.69 19.18
C ALA A 228 10.64 6.31 17.69
N LEU A 229 9.63 5.66 17.12
CA LEU A 229 9.58 5.28 15.70
C LEU A 229 8.14 5.51 15.17
N PRO A 230 7.70 6.77 15.05
CA PRO A 230 6.29 7.08 14.78
C PRO A 230 5.77 6.53 13.45
N GLU A 231 6.61 6.43 12.44
CA GLU A 231 6.25 5.81 11.14
C GLU A 231 5.94 4.31 11.22
N ARG A 232 6.12 3.67 12.39
CA ARG A 232 5.76 2.26 12.59
C ARG A 232 4.26 2.00 12.42
N ALA A 233 3.43 2.88 12.96
CA ALA A 233 2.00 2.92 12.69
C ALA A 233 1.46 4.31 13.05
N VAL A 234 0.80 4.94 12.10
CA VAL A 234 0.18 6.26 12.25
C VAL A 234 -1.33 6.12 12.13
N GLY A 235 -2.05 6.58 13.14
CA GLY A 235 -3.49 6.67 13.16
C GLY A 235 -3.95 8.13 12.95
N HIS A 236 -5.07 8.31 12.27
CA HIS A 236 -5.60 9.63 11.96
C HIS A 236 -7.02 9.76 12.48
N ARG A 237 -7.36 10.87 13.14
CA ARG A 237 -8.77 11.20 13.40
C ARG A 237 -9.48 11.38 12.07
N THR A 238 -10.64 10.78 11.96
CA THR A 238 -11.41 10.76 10.70
C THR A 238 -11.74 12.17 10.23
N ASP A 239 -12.14 13.07 11.14
CA ASP A 239 -12.44 14.47 10.85
C ASP A 239 -11.24 15.25 10.30
N TRP A 240 -10.07 15.12 10.96
CA TRP A 240 -8.83 15.73 10.50
C TRP A 240 -8.45 15.25 9.09
N LEU A 241 -8.48 13.95 8.88
CA LEU A 241 -8.07 13.34 7.61
C LEU A 241 -8.98 13.76 6.46
N LEU A 242 -10.30 13.76 6.68
CA LEU A 242 -11.27 14.21 5.65
C LEU A 242 -11.08 15.68 5.32
N GLN A 243 -10.77 16.55 6.29
CA GLN A 243 -10.44 17.95 6.03
C GLN A 243 -9.17 18.09 5.19
N VAL A 244 -8.13 17.27 5.45
CA VAL A 244 -6.92 17.25 4.61
C VAL A 244 -7.27 16.95 3.16
N PHE A 245 -8.01 15.87 2.91
CA PHE A 245 -8.39 15.49 1.56
C PHE A 245 -9.29 16.54 0.87
N GLN A 246 -10.25 17.09 1.60
CA GLN A 246 -11.16 18.12 1.08
C GLN A 246 -10.43 19.40 0.65
N ARG A 247 -9.40 19.86 1.40
CA ARG A 247 -8.57 20.99 1.01
C ARG A 247 -7.89 20.81 -0.34
N HIS A 248 -7.62 19.56 -0.73
CA HIS A 248 -7.01 19.20 -2.02
C HIS A 248 -8.05 18.76 -3.08
N GLY A 249 -9.34 18.97 -2.83
CA GLY A 249 -10.41 18.67 -3.78
C GLY A 249 -10.76 17.18 -3.88
N LEU A 250 -10.47 16.40 -2.86
CA LEU A 250 -10.87 14.99 -2.76
C LEU A 250 -12.04 14.86 -1.78
N GLY A 251 -13.22 14.52 -2.30
CA GLY A 251 -14.43 14.29 -1.51
C GLY A 251 -14.65 12.81 -1.19
N LEU A 252 -15.14 12.52 0.02
CA LEU A 252 -15.45 11.14 0.43
C LEU A 252 -16.60 10.56 -0.43
N VAL A 253 -16.39 9.35 -0.94
CA VAL A 253 -17.44 8.50 -1.50
C VAL A 253 -17.94 7.58 -0.36
N PRO A 254 -19.12 7.86 0.22
CA PRO A 254 -19.59 7.11 1.37
C PRO A 254 -19.93 5.65 1.01
N PRO A 255 -19.99 4.77 2.04
CA PRO A 255 -19.63 5.00 3.44
C PRO A 255 -18.13 4.90 3.72
N VAL A 256 -17.68 5.31 4.91
CA VAL A 256 -16.41 4.88 5.49
C VAL A 256 -16.48 3.37 5.76
N ARG A 257 -15.45 2.63 5.33
CA ARG A 257 -15.44 1.16 5.43
C ARG A 257 -14.51 0.75 6.56
N GLY A 258 -15.08 0.44 7.71
CA GLY A 258 -14.32 0.09 8.92
C GLY A 258 -13.53 -1.20 8.77
N GLY A 259 -12.30 -1.20 9.27
CA GLY A 259 -11.40 -2.34 9.34
C GLY A 259 -11.54 -3.17 10.63
N GLY A 260 -10.91 -4.35 10.64
CA GLY A 260 -10.94 -5.27 11.79
C GLY A 260 -9.96 -4.91 12.90
N TRP A 261 -9.06 -3.93 12.72
CA TRP A 261 -8.02 -3.58 13.70
C TRP A 261 -8.59 -3.10 15.05
N THR A 262 -9.80 -2.57 15.03
CA THR A 262 -10.53 -2.13 16.23
C THR A 262 -11.26 -3.27 16.95
N GLY A 263 -11.19 -4.52 16.48
CA GLY A 263 -11.99 -5.62 16.98
C GLY A 263 -13.45 -5.66 16.45
N ARG A 264 -13.83 -4.73 15.58
CA ARG A 264 -15.12 -4.72 14.89
C ARG A 264 -15.16 -5.74 13.76
N GLN A 265 -16.33 -6.17 13.35
CA GLN A 265 -16.49 -6.92 12.12
C GLN A 265 -16.16 -6.00 10.93
N PRO A 266 -15.13 -6.34 10.12
CA PRO A 266 -14.65 -5.45 9.07
C PRO A 266 -15.62 -5.45 7.87
N ALA A 267 -15.82 -4.26 7.28
CA ALA A 267 -16.66 -4.11 6.10
C ALA A 267 -16.12 -4.89 4.87
N TYR A 268 -14.80 -4.99 4.74
CA TYR A 268 -14.12 -5.65 3.63
C TYR A 268 -13.33 -6.91 4.03
N SER A 269 -13.58 -7.51 5.16
CA SER A 269 -12.74 -8.61 5.69
C SER A 269 -11.24 -8.25 5.70
N TRP A 270 -10.94 -6.97 5.94
CA TRP A 270 -9.60 -6.40 5.95
C TRP A 270 -9.27 -5.81 7.32
N TRP A 271 -7.97 -5.71 7.61
CA TRP A 271 -7.49 -5.23 8.90
C TRP A 271 -7.64 -3.70 9.06
N GLN A 272 -7.23 -2.92 8.06
CA GLN A 272 -7.28 -1.46 8.07
C GLN A 272 -8.62 -0.93 7.57
N ASP A 273 -8.97 0.29 7.99
CA ASP A 273 -10.12 1.02 7.44
C ASP A 273 -9.85 1.44 6.00
N VAL A 274 -10.89 1.59 5.19
CA VAL A 274 -10.78 2.01 3.80
C VAL A 274 -11.60 3.27 3.56
N LEU A 275 -10.95 4.28 2.96
CA LEU A 275 -11.62 5.43 2.35
C LEU A 275 -11.51 5.34 0.83
N ILE A 276 -12.61 5.66 0.18
CA ILE A 276 -12.65 5.95 -1.25
C ILE A 276 -12.97 7.44 -1.38
N LEU A 277 -12.09 8.16 -2.08
CA LEU A 277 -12.21 9.59 -2.25
C LEU A 277 -12.22 9.89 -3.74
N GLU A 278 -13.10 10.79 -4.17
CA GLU A 278 -13.23 11.17 -5.58
C GLU A 278 -12.77 12.60 -5.78
N LYS A 279 -11.95 12.82 -6.83
CA LYS A 279 -11.52 14.16 -7.21
C LYS A 279 -12.71 14.95 -7.75
N GLN A 280 -13.05 16.01 -7.01
CA GLN A 280 -14.14 16.90 -7.33
C GLN A 280 -13.87 17.67 -8.64
N ARG A 281 -14.94 18.16 -9.25
CA ARG A 281 -14.91 18.89 -10.52
C ARG A 281 -14.22 20.23 -10.42
#